data_ae89fb0dbc56a270f127a2c087b405af
#
_entry.id   ae89fb0dbc56a270f127a2c087b405af
#
_cell.length_a   1.000
_cell.length_b   1.000
_cell.length_c   1.000
_cell.angle_alpha   90.00
_cell.angle_beta   90.00
_cell.angle_gamma   90.00
#
_symmetry.space_group_name_H-M   'P 1'
#
loop_
_entity.id
_entity.type
_entity.pdbx_description
1 polymer ?
#
loop_
_entity_poly.entity_id
_entity_poly.type
_entity_poly.pdbx_seq_one_letter_code
_entity_poly.pdbx_strand_id
1 'polypeptide(L)'
;SILITILQIFLSASIVPKTQDLARSFLRTSSVNFLENFVKPKVFNDAIRKLTIYSNSKDKDGNLEEIYLKKGSSGNFQITYAKSGNFKKVGNSQILELYSGETISVIDDKITSFKFSKSDFNLSNLEDSTTTYKKTQEVTTINLIKCYHNLKNLNFFKIDKNFQVENCREDNLGNILKELYKRIIIPL
;
A
#
# COMPACT_ATOMS: atom_id res chain seq x y z
N SER A 1 30.09 -16.45 23.84
CA SER A 1 28.78 -15.80 23.92
C SER A 1 28.79 -14.33 23.47
N ILE A 2 29.80 -13.51 23.80
CA ILE A 2 29.88 -12.09 23.42
C ILE A 2 29.83 -11.88 21.87
N LEU A 3 30.50 -12.72 21.10
CA LEU A 3 30.52 -12.63 19.64
C LEU A 3 29.12 -12.85 19.03
N ILE A 4 28.34 -13.75 19.62
CA ILE A 4 26.97 -14.03 19.19
C ILE A 4 26.06 -12.82 19.47
N THR A 5 26.20 -12.18 20.63
CA THR A 5 25.39 -10.99 20.96
C THR A 5 25.73 -9.81 20.04
N ILE A 6 27.01 -9.59 19.72
CA ILE A 6 27.40 -8.55 18.76
C ILE A 6 26.81 -8.83 17.38
N LEU A 7 26.87 -10.08 16.90
CA LEU A 7 26.27 -10.47 15.63
C LEU A 7 24.77 -10.24 15.63
N GLN A 8 24.07 -10.59 16.72
CA GLN A 8 22.64 -10.42 16.86
C GLN A 8 22.23 -8.93 16.83
N ILE A 9 22.99 -8.07 17.52
CA ILE A 9 22.76 -6.61 17.49
C ILE A 9 22.95 -6.08 16.07
N PHE A 10 24.01 -6.51 15.39
CA PHE A 10 24.28 -6.09 14.00
C PHE A 10 23.14 -6.50 13.05
N LEU A 11 22.67 -7.73 13.13
CA LEU A 11 21.54 -8.22 12.33
C LEU A 11 20.27 -7.42 12.63
N SER A 12 19.93 -7.26 13.90
CA SER A 12 18.74 -6.55 14.36
C SER A 12 18.74 -5.07 13.99
N ALA A 13 19.88 -4.41 14.12
CA ALA A 13 19.99 -2.96 13.89
C ALA A 13 20.14 -2.59 12.41
N SER A 14 20.74 -3.46 11.57
CA SER A 14 21.12 -3.11 10.20
C SER A 14 20.34 -3.90 9.15
N ILE A 15 20.23 -5.22 9.29
CA ILE A 15 19.66 -6.09 8.25
C ILE A 15 18.14 -6.10 8.33
N VAL A 16 17.58 -6.33 9.52
CA VAL A 16 16.12 -6.44 9.70
C VAL A 16 15.34 -5.25 9.16
N PRO A 17 15.66 -3.98 9.46
CA PRO A 17 14.90 -2.85 8.93
C PRO A 17 14.98 -2.73 7.41
N LYS A 18 16.13 -3.06 6.81
CA LYS A 18 16.30 -3.02 5.35
C LYS A 18 15.48 -4.10 4.65
N THR A 19 15.49 -5.32 5.19
CA THR A 19 14.71 -6.42 4.61
C THR A 19 13.21 -6.21 4.75
N GLN A 20 12.75 -5.61 5.84
CA GLN A 20 11.34 -5.25 6.02
C GLN A 20 10.91 -4.15 5.05
N ASP A 21 11.73 -3.13 4.83
CA ASP A 21 11.47 -2.08 3.84
C ASP A 21 11.41 -2.66 2.42
N LEU A 22 12.38 -3.52 2.06
CA LEU A 22 12.42 -4.20 0.77
C LEU A 22 11.21 -5.12 0.55
N ALA A 23 10.86 -5.94 1.54
CA ALA A 23 9.70 -6.83 1.47
C ALA A 23 8.40 -6.06 1.28
N ARG A 24 8.24 -4.94 2.00
CA ARG A 24 7.07 -4.10 1.85
C ARG A 24 7.03 -3.38 0.50
N SER A 25 8.17 -2.86 0.02
CA SER A 25 8.24 -2.23 -1.30
C SER A 25 7.90 -3.24 -2.41
N PHE A 26 8.39 -4.47 -2.27
CA PHE A 26 8.05 -5.57 -3.18
C PHE A 26 6.55 -5.88 -3.15
N LEU A 27 5.94 -6.00 -1.96
CA LEU A 27 4.50 -6.24 -1.84
C LEU A 27 3.66 -5.09 -2.44
N ARG A 28 4.07 -3.83 -2.26
CA ARG A 28 3.41 -2.69 -2.88
C ARG A 28 3.47 -2.76 -4.41
N THR A 29 4.63 -3.04 -4.96
CA THR A 29 4.81 -3.14 -6.42
C THR A 29 4.13 -4.38 -7.00
N SER A 30 4.10 -5.48 -6.23
CA SER A 30 3.48 -6.73 -6.66
C SER A 30 1.95 -6.66 -6.61
N SER A 31 1.36 -5.87 -5.70
CA SER A 31 -0.10 -5.80 -5.56
C SER A 31 -0.77 -5.30 -6.83
N VAL A 32 -0.11 -4.39 -7.56
CA VAL A 32 -0.59 -3.86 -8.84
C VAL A 32 -0.60 -4.94 -9.93
N ASN A 33 0.46 -5.74 -10.05
CA ASN A 33 0.53 -6.83 -11.03
C ASN A 33 -0.27 -8.07 -10.60
N PHE A 34 -0.63 -8.14 -9.32
CA PHE A 34 -1.31 -9.28 -8.72
C PHE A 34 -2.80 -9.33 -9.08
N LEU A 35 -3.43 -8.16 -9.27
CA LEU A 35 -4.87 -8.10 -9.57
C LEU A 35 -5.27 -8.85 -10.82
N GLU A 36 -4.48 -8.74 -11.90
CA GLU A 36 -4.74 -9.46 -13.13
C GLU A 36 -4.79 -10.97 -12.89
N ASN A 37 -3.85 -11.50 -12.11
CA ASN A 37 -3.78 -12.93 -11.80
C ASN A 37 -4.79 -13.36 -10.72
N PHE A 38 -5.22 -12.42 -9.86
CA PHE A 38 -6.11 -12.70 -8.74
C PHE A 38 -7.58 -12.78 -9.14
N VAL A 39 -8.00 -12.03 -10.16
CA VAL A 39 -9.40 -12.03 -10.62
C VAL A 39 -9.72 -13.38 -11.22
N LYS A 40 -10.51 -14.15 -10.47
CA LYS A 40 -11.05 -15.44 -10.91
C LYS A 40 -12.45 -15.22 -11.48
N PRO A 41 -12.79 -15.81 -12.66
CA PRO A 41 -14.12 -15.69 -13.22
C PRO A 41 -15.17 -16.38 -12.33
N LYS A 42 -16.39 -15.89 -12.39
CA LYS A 42 -17.57 -16.40 -11.67
C LYS A 42 -17.48 -16.33 -10.14
N VAL A 43 -16.56 -15.53 -9.61
CA VAL A 43 -16.39 -15.31 -8.17
C VAL A 43 -16.27 -13.83 -7.88
N PHE A 44 -16.84 -13.37 -6.76
CA PHE A 44 -16.58 -12.03 -6.24
C PHE A 44 -15.20 -11.98 -5.60
N ASN A 45 -14.35 -11.13 -6.11
CA ASN A 45 -12.96 -10.97 -5.67
C ASN A 45 -12.82 -9.66 -4.90
N ASP A 46 -12.61 -9.75 -3.59
CA ASP A 46 -12.39 -8.62 -2.66
C ASP A 46 -10.89 -8.45 -2.38
N ALA A 47 -10.06 -8.40 -3.44
CA ALA A 47 -8.60 -8.35 -3.32
C ALA A 47 -8.09 -7.01 -2.77
N ILE A 48 -8.85 -5.95 -2.95
CA ILE A 48 -8.48 -4.60 -2.53
C ILE A 48 -9.55 -4.08 -1.58
N ARG A 49 -9.12 -3.38 -0.54
CA ARG A 49 -10.02 -2.76 0.41
C ARG A 49 -11.01 -1.81 -0.31
N LYS A 50 -12.29 -2.01 -0.08
CA LYS A 50 -13.40 -1.23 -0.69
C LYS A 50 -13.55 -1.40 -2.21
N LEU A 51 -12.97 -2.43 -2.81
CA LEU A 51 -13.19 -2.80 -4.19
C LEU A 51 -13.53 -4.27 -4.31
N THR A 52 -14.71 -4.56 -4.81
CA THR A 52 -15.16 -5.90 -5.21
C THR A 52 -15.20 -5.97 -6.73
N ILE A 53 -14.59 -6.98 -7.31
CA ILE A 53 -14.57 -7.25 -8.75
C ILE A 53 -15.22 -8.60 -9.02
N TYR A 54 -16.12 -8.63 -9.96
CA TYR A 54 -16.71 -9.86 -10.52
C TYR A 54 -16.54 -9.86 -12.03
N SER A 55 -16.23 -10.99 -12.64
CA SER A 55 -16.31 -11.20 -14.08
C SER A 55 -16.94 -12.55 -14.38
N ASN A 56 -17.74 -12.63 -15.44
CA ASN A 56 -18.34 -13.90 -15.85
C ASN A 56 -17.32 -14.83 -16.53
N SER A 57 -16.45 -14.28 -17.35
CA SER A 57 -15.38 -15.02 -18.02
C SER A 57 -14.05 -14.26 -18.01
N LYS A 58 -12.98 -15.00 -18.16
CA LYS A 58 -11.62 -14.51 -18.35
C LYS A 58 -10.93 -15.40 -19.37
N ASP A 59 -10.44 -14.81 -20.45
CA ASP A 59 -9.69 -15.54 -21.48
C ASP A 59 -8.21 -15.73 -21.08
N LYS A 60 -7.46 -16.42 -21.97
CA LYS A 60 -6.03 -16.68 -21.76
C LYS A 60 -5.18 -15.42 -21.86
N ASP A 61 -5.66 -14.40 -22.55
CA ASP A 61 -4.99 -13.11 -22.76
C ASP A 61 -5.34 -12.10 -21.65
N GLY A 62 -6.13 -12.52 -20.64
CA GLY A 62 -6.49 -11.71 -19.50
C GLY A 62 -7.70 -10.77 -19.73
N ASN A 63 -8.38 -10.87 -20.89
CA ASN A 63 -9.58 -10.09 -21.12
C ASN A 63 -10.74 -10.65 -20.30
N LEU A 64 -11.54 -9.74 -19.76
CA LEU A 64 -12.66 -10.03 -18.90
C LEU A 64 -13.96 -9.72 -19.62
N GLU A 65 -15.01 -10.50 -19.38
CA GLU A 65 -16.36 -10.26 -19.90
C GLU A 65 -17.36 -10.16 -18.76
N GLU A 66 -18.40 -9.34 -18.99
CA GLU A 66 -19.47 -9.08 -18.02
C GLU A 66 -18.92 -8.73 -16.65
N ILE A 67 -18.28 -7.56 -16.58
CA ILE A 67 -17.55 -7.11 -15.39
C ILE A 67 -18.48 -6.29 -14.52
N TYR A 68 -18.48 -6.58 -13.22
CA TYR A 68 -19.12 -5.76 -12.18
C TYR A 68 -18.06 -5.32 -11.19
N LEU A 69 -17.96 -4.01 -11.00
CA LEU A 69 -17.08 -3.39 -10.04
C LEU A 69 -17.93 -2.66 -9.00
N LYS A 70 -17.67 -2.92 -7.72
CA LYS A 70 -18.22 -2.12 -6.63
C LYS A 70 -17.10 -1.46 -5.87
N LYS A 71 -17.10 -0.13 -5.82
CA LYS A 71 -16.16 0.70 -5.09
C LYS A 71 -16.88 1.48 -3.99
N GLY A 72 -16.34 1.50 -2.79
CA GLY A 72 -16.87 2.27 -1.67
C GLY A 72 -17.31 1.41 -0.49
N SER A 73 -18.00 2.05 0.47
CA SER A 73 -18.53 1.44 1.70
C SER A 73 -20.02 1.71 1.84
N SER A 74 -20.64 1.20 2.91
CA SER A 74 -22.06 1.45 3.20
C SER A 74 -22.40 2.94 3.15
N GLY A 75 -23.40 3.30 2.37
CA GLY A 75 -23.90 4.67 2.19
C GLY A 75 -23.33 5.37 0.96
N ASN A 76 -22.02 5.34 0.73
CA ASN A 76 -21.38 6.00 -0.41
C ASN A 76 -20.62 4.96 -1.24
N PHE A 77 -21.20 4.55 -2.36
CA PHE A 77 -20.62 3.53 -3.21
C PHE A 77 -20.85 3.81 -4.70
N GLN A 78 -20.05 3.21 -5.52
CA GLN A 78 -20.14 3.23 -6.98
C GLN A 78 -20.18 1.79 -7.49
N ILE A 79 -21.13 1.49 -8.37
CA ILE A 79 -21.22 0.23 -9.09
C ILE A 79 -21.02 0.53 -10.56
N THR A 80 -20.08 -0.17 -11.18
CA THR A 80 -19.81 -0.07 -12.61
C THR A 80 -20.02 -1.43 -13.24
N TYR A 81 -20.84 -1.48 -14.26
CA TYR A 81 -21.00 -2.62 -15.16
C TYR A 81 -20.32 -2.33 -16.49
N ALA A 82 -19.62 -3.31 -17.06
CA ALA A 82 -19.06 -3.23 -18.39
C ALA A 82 -19.19 -4.58 -19.12
N LYS A 83 -19.44 -4.54 -20.43
CA LYS A 83 -19.52 -5.75 -21.24
C LYS A 83 -18.20 -6.48 -21.35
N SER A 84 -17.12 -5.73 -21.47
CA SER A 84 -15.76 -6.27 -21.51
C SER A 84 -14.75 -5.31 -20.93
N GLY A 85 -13.56 -5.82 -20.63
CA GLY A 85 -12.44 -5.01 -20.16
C GLY A 85 -11.16 -5.82 -20.09
N ASN A 86 -10.05 -5.10 -20.01
CA ASN A 86 -8.74 -5.71 -19.87
C ASN A 86 -7.86 -4.91 -18.91
N PHE A 87 -6.93 -5.60 -18.27
CA PHE A 87 -5.90 -4.96 -17.48
C PHE A 87 -4.81 -4.42 -18.37
N LYS A 88 -4.45 -3.15 -18.17
CA LYS A 88 -3.39 -2.50 -18.92
C LYS A 88 -2.43 -1.80 -17.99
N LYS A 89 -1.15 -1.90 -18.29
CA LYS A 89 -0.10 -1.22 -17.56
C LYS A 89 0.25 0.09 -18.27
N VAL A 90 0.11 1.21 -17.57
CA VAL A 90 0.46 2.54 -18.07
C VAL A 90 1.54 3.11 -17.16
N GLY A 91 2.79 3.08 -17.62
CA GLY A 91 3.94 3.43 -16.79
C GLY A 91 4.09 2.51 -15.58
N ASN A 92 3.98 3.07 -14.39
CA ASN A 92 4.06 2.32 -13.11
C ASN A 92 2.68 2.01 -12.50
N SER A 93 1.60 2.38 -13.18
CA SER A 93 0.23 2.17 -12.71
C SER A 93 -0.49 1.11 -13.54
N GLN A 94 -1.36 0.34 -12.90
CA GLN A 94 -2.26 -0.58 -13.59
C GLN A 94 -3.64 0.05 -13.66
N ILE A 95 -4.23 0.01 -14.85
CA ILE A 95 -5.59 0.44 -15.11
C ILE A 95 -6.41 -0.74 -15.59
N LEU A 96 -7.71 -0.73 -15.30
CA LEU A 96 -8.68 -1.61 -15.91
C LEU A 96 -9.45 -0.79 -16.95
N GLU A 97 -9.16 -1.05 -18.22
CA GLU A 97 -9.93 -0.49 -19.32
C GLU A 97 -11.26 -1.23 -19.43
N LEU A 98 -12.36 -0.49 -19.40
CA LEU A 98 -13.72 -1.00 -19.47
C LEU A 98 -14.40 -0.52 -20.76
N TYR A 99 -15.15 -1.39 -21.39
CA TYR A 99 -15.83 -1.12 -22.63
C TYR A 99 -17.34 -1.35 -22.54
N SER A 100 -18.12 -0.43 -23.13
CA SER A 100 -19.58 -0.52 -23.26
C SER A 100 -20.28 -0.80 -21.92
N GLY A 101 -20.31 0.19 -21.07
CA GLY A 101 -20.82 0.02 -19.72
C GLY A 101 -21.63 1.19 -19.18
N GLU A 102 -21.99 1.05 -17.92
CA GLU A 102 -22.73 2.05 -17.15
C GLU A 102 -22.15 2.09 -15.72
N THR A 103 -22.08 3.29 -15.18
CA THR A 103 -21.70 3.52 -13.78
C THR A 103 -22.84 4.15 -13.04
N ILE A 104 -23.17 3.59 -11.89
CA ILE A 104 -24.15 4.12 -10.94
C ILE A 104 -23.39 4.50 -9.68
N SER A 105 -23.55 5.76 -9.25
CA SER A 105 -22.96 6.28 -8.00
C SER A 105 -24.06 6.70 -7.05
N VAL A 106 -23.92 6.26 -5.80
CA VAL A 106 -24.75 6.68 -4.68
C VAL A 106 -23.89 7.45 -3.71
N ILE A 107 -24.18 8.73 -3.56
CA ILE A 107 -23.44 9.65 -2.67
C ILE A 107 -24.48 10.48 -1.93
N ASP A 108 -24.50 10.41 -0.60
CA ASP A 108 -25.42 11.16 0.27
C ASP A 108 -26.88 11.05 -0.21
N ASP A 109 -27.33 9.80 -0.44
CA ASP A 109 -28.67 9.41 -0.94
C ASP A 109 -29.02 9.93 -2.33
N LYS A 110 -28.07 10.57 -3.03
CA LYS A 110 -28.25 10.97 -4.44
C LYS A 110 -27.73 9.88 -5.36
N ILE A 111 -28.58 9.46 -6.28
CA ILE A 111 -28.22 8.46 -7.29
C ILE A 111 -27.93 9.18 -8.61
N THR A 112 -26.75 8.94 -9.15
CA THR A 112 -26.37 9.39 -10.48
C THR A 112 -25.94 8.20 -11.31
N SER A 113 -26.31 8.19 -12.60
CA SER A 113 -25.84 7.19 -13.55
C SER A 113 -25.32 7.83 -14.83
N PHE A 114 -24.32 7.20 -15.44
CA PHE A 114 -23.84 7.57 -16.75
C PHE A 114 -23.38 6.34 -17.53
N LYS A 115 -23.64 6.36 -18.85
CA LYS A 115 -23.20 5.32 -19.78
C LYS A 115 -21.92 5.75 -20.47
N PHE A 116 -21.05 4.79 -20.74
CA PHE A 116 -19.79 5.04 -21.43
C PHE A 116 -19.53 3.98 -22.51
N SER A 117 -18.85 4.38 -23.57
CA SER A 117 -18.32 3.46 -24.57
C SER A 117 -16.96 2.90 -24.14
N LYS A 118 -16.13 3.74 -23.48
CA LYS A 118 -14.86 3.38 -22.89
C LYS A 118 -14.67 4.16 -21.59
N SER A 119 -14.10 3.51 -20.57
CA SER A 119 -13.73 4.13 -19.29
C SER A 119 -12.48 3.46 -18.73
N ASP A 120 -11.57 4.25 -18.19
CA ASP A 120 -10.36 3.79 -17.56
C ASP A 120 -10.54 3.83 -16.05
N PHE A 121 -10.56 2.65 -15.42
CA PHE A 121 -10.63 2.51 -13.97
C PHE A 121 -9.22 2.40 -13.41
N ASN A 122 -8.76 3.46 -12.74
CA ASN A 122 -7.42 3.50 -12.16
C ASN A 122 -7.38 2.72 -10.85
N LEU A 123 -6.57 1.68 -10.81
CA LEU A 123 -6.43 0.79 -9.66
C LEU A 123 -5.38 1.31 -8.65
N SER A 124 -4.44 2.16 -9.08
CA SER A 124 -3.41 2.71 -8.18
C SER A 124 -3.99 3.64 -7.12
N ASN A 125 -5.09 4.34 -7.41
CA ASN A 125 -5.79 5.17 -6.43
C ASN A 125 -6.48 4.38 -5.30
N LEU A 126 -6.56 3.06 -5.43
CA LEU A 126 -7.11 2.16 -4.41
C LEU A 126 -6.05 1.71 -3.40
N GLU A 127 -4.79 1.89 -3.74
CA GLU A 127 -3.65 1.59 -2.87
C GLU A 127 -3.41 2.68 -1.80
N ASP A 128 -4.01 3.86 -1.94
CA ASP A 128 -3.84 5.00 -1.02
C ASP A 128 -4.27 4.73 0.43
N SER A 129 -4.83 3.56 0.71
CA SER A 129 -5.07 3.11 2.08
C SER A 129 -3.89 2.34 2.70
N THR A 130 -2.87 1.96 1.92
CA THR A 130 -1.61 1.50 2.46
C THR A 130 -0.77 2.73 2.80
N THR A 131 -0.41 2.87 4.06
CA THR A 131 0.43 3.97 4.54
C THR A 131 1.60 4.20 3.58
N THR A 132 1.57 5.34 2.87
CA THR A 132 2.61 5.75 1.91
C THR A 132 3.95 6.01 2.60
N TYR A 133 3.93 6.26 3.91
CA TYR A 133 5.13 6.48 4.73
C TYR A 133 5.64 5.19 5.37
N LYS A 134 6.94 5.12 5.56
CA LYS A 134 7.59 4.00 6.23
C LYS A 134 7.11 3.87 7.67
N LYS A 135 6.81 2.66 8.10
CA LYS A 135 6.56 2.41 9.53
C LYS A 135 7.87 2.53 10.31
N THR A 136 7.77 2.86 11.60
CA THR A 136 8.93 3.02 12.49
C THR A 136 9.89 1.83 12.44
N GLN A 137 9.37 0.61 12.30
CA GLN A 137 10.15 -0.61 12.20
C GLN A 137 10.95 -0.78 10.88
N GLU A 138 10.63 -0.03 9.83
CA GLU A 138 11.30 -0.04 8.52
C GLU A 138 12.37 1.05 8.42
N VAL A 139 12.34 2.00 9.34
CA VAL A 139 13.33 3.07 9.40
C VAL A 139 14.64 2.52 9.94
N THR A 140 15.75 2.88 9.33
CA THR A 140 17.08 2.43 9.79
C THR A 140 17.35 2.91 11.22
N THR A 141 18.11 2.12 11.99
CA THR A 141 18.40 2.44 13.40
C THR A 141 19.09 3.80 13.55
N ILE A 142 20.00 4.14 12.63
CA ILE A 142 20.68 5.44 12.61
C ILE A 142 19.66 6.59 12.45
N ASN A 143 18.68 6.42 11.56
CA ASN A 143 17.66 7.44 11.34
C ASN A 143 16.70 7.54 12.53
N LEU A 144 16.41 6.43 13.22
CA LEU A 144 15.61 6.45 14.45
C LEU A 144 16.35 7.20 15.58
N ILE A 145 17.65 6.98 15.73
CA ILE A 145 18.48 7.69 16.72
C ILE A 145 18.51 9.18 16.39
N LYS A 146 18.74 9.55 15.14
CA LYS A 146 18.73 10.96 14.71
C LYS A 146 17.36 11.62 14.95
N CYS A 147 16.28 10.93 14.64
CA CYS A 147 14.93 11.39 14.91
C CYS A 147 14.69 11.62 16.41
N TYR A 148 15.07 10.66 17.26
CA TYR A 148 14.97 10.76 18.71
C TYR A 148 15.73 11.97 19.27
N HIS A 149 16.98 12.16 18.83
CA HIS A 149 17.80 13.31 19.21
C HIS A 149 17.18 14.65 18.77
N ASN A 150 16.62 14.70 17.56
CA ASN A 150 15.98 15.90 17.03
C ASN A 150 14.72 16.27 17.84
N LEU A 151 13.89 15.30 18.16
CA LEU A 151 12.65 15.51 18.93
C LEU A 151 12.93 15.91 20.40
N LYS A 152 14.04 15.45 20.98
CA LYS A 152 14.45 15.78 22.35
C LYS A 152 15.37 17.01 22.46
N ASN A 153 15.64 17.72 21.36
CA ASN A 153 16.56 18.86 21.31
C ASN A 153 17.94 18.59 21.96
N LEU A 154 18.40 17.33 21.88
CA LEU A 154 19.70 16.93 22.41
C LEU A 154 20.79 17.40 21.44
N ASN A 155 21.58 18.42 21.80
CA ASN A 155 22.62 19.05 20.98
C ASN A 155 23.84 18.13 20.67
N PHE A 156 23.71 16.82 20.80
CA PHE A 156 24.82 15.85 20.66
C PHE A 156 25.26 15.60 19.22
N PHE A 157 24.38 15.78 18.23
CA PHE A 157 24.71 15.69 16.83
C PHE A 157 24.29 16.96 16.10
N LYS A 158 25.23 17.59 15.36
CA LYS A 158 24.88 18.60 14.35
C LYS A 158 24.06 17.90 13.26
N ILE A 159 22.76 17.91 13.39
CA ILE A 159 21.87 17.37 12.36
C ILE A 159 21.70 18.46 11.33
N ASP A 160 21.98 18.11 10.07
CA ASP A 160 21.73 18.98 8.92
C ASP A 160 20.26 19.43 8.94
N LYS A 161 19.99 20.72 8.83
CA LYS A 161 18.63 21.29 8.85
C LYS A 161 17.71 20.71 7.76
N ASN A 162 18.28 20.06 6.73
CA ASN A 162 17.57 19.42 5.63
C ASN A 162 17.32 17.91 5.83
N PHE A 163 17.64 17.35 7.01
CA PHE A 163 17.46 15.94 7.27
C PHE A 163 16.00 15.64 7.65
N GLN A 164 15.19 15.29 6.67
CA GLN A 164 13.82 14.80 6.88
C GLN A 164 13.84 13.28 7.05
N VAL A 165 13.60 12.81 8.26
CA VAL A 165 13.31 11.38 8.51
C VAL A 165 11.80 11.18 8.37
N GLU A 166 11.42 10.28 7.47
CA GLU A 166 10.02 9.90 7.31
C GLU A 166 9.45 9.41 8.67
N ASN A 167 8.26 9.90 9.02
CA ASN A 167 7.53 9.54 10.22
C ASN A 167 8.18 9.99 11.56
N CYS A 168 9.05 11.00 11.52
CA CYS A 168 9.66 11.62 12.69
C CYS A 168 8.73 12.71 13.26
N ARG A 169 7.83 12.32 14.18
CA ARG A 169 6.85 13.20 14.83
C ARG A 169 6.85 12.95 16.33
N GLU A 170 6.43 13.95 17.11
CA GLU A 170 6.36 13.86 18.58
C GLU A 170 5.36 12.78 19.04
N ASP A 171 4.23 12.66 18.38
CA ASP A 171 3.21 11.65 18.66
C ASP A 171 3.74 10.21 18.45
N ASN A 172 4.80 10.04 17.66
CA ASN A 172 5.42 8.75 17.40
C ASN A 172 6.64 8.44 18.29
N LEU A 173 7.01 9.32 19.21
CA LEU A 173 8.19 9.17 20.07
C LEU A 173 8.19 7.84 20.86
N GLY A 174 7.02 7.43 21.38
CA GLY A 174 6.87 6.16 22.10
C GLY A 174 7.18 4.94 21.23
N ASN A 175 6.77 4.94 19.96
CA ASN A 175 7.07 3.85 19.02
C ASN A 175 8.55 3.84 18.63
N ILE A 176 9.17 5.02 18.48
CA ILE A 176 10.60 5.15 18.19
C ILE A 176 11.44 4.56 19.33
N LEU A 177 11.14 4.91 20.57
CA LEU A 177 11.82 4.38 21.76
C LEU A 177 11.63 2.87 21.89
N LYS A 178 10.40 2.38 21.72
CA LYS A 178 10.09 0.95 21.76
C LYS A 178 10.88 0.17 20.73
N GLU A 179 11.01 0.71 19.53
CA GLU A 179 11.75 0.05 18.45
C GLU A 179 13.27 0.08 18.70
N LEU A 180 13.82 1.19 19.17
CA LEU A 180 15.23 1.27 19.58
C LEU A 180 15.56 0.28 20.71
N TYR A 181 14.67 0.19 21.71
CA TYR A 181 14.82 -0.78 22.81
C TYR A 181 14.87 -2.21 22.31
N LYS A 182 13.96 -2.59 21.40
CA LYS A 182 13.94 -3.93 20.79
C LYS A 182 15.22 -4.26 20.02
N ARG A 183 15.81 -3.28 19.32
CA ARG A 183 16.97 -3.52 18.48
C ARG A 183 18.29 -3.58 19.23
N ILE A 184 18.40 -2.84 20.34
CA ILE A 184 19.66 -2.64 21.05
C ILE A 184 19.67 -3.37 22.38
N ILE A 185 18.58 -3.29 23.16
CA ILE A 185 18.54 -3.78 24.54
C ILE A 185 18.12 -5.25 24.62
N ILE A 186 17.09 -5.68 23.85
CA ILE A 186 16.62 -7.07 23.93
C ILE A 186 17.69 -8.10 23.50
N PRO A 187 18.57 -7.83 22.50
CA PRO A 187 19.63 -8.77 22.14
C PRO A 187 20.77 -8.91 23.17
N LEU A 188 20.88 -7.98 24.13
CA LEU A 188 21.86 -8.02 25.21
C LEU A 188 21.46 -8.95 26.33
#